data_ec35854306bfcc65f89330e7fc6bb78e
#
_entry.id   ec35854306bfcc65f89330e7fc6bb78e
#
_cell.length_a   1.000
_cell.length_b   1.000
_cell.length_c   1.000
_cell.angle_alpha   90.00
_cell.angle_beta   90.00
_cell.angle_gamma   90.00
#
_symmetry.space_group_name_H-M   'P 1'
#
loop_
_entity.id
_entity.type
_entity.pdbx_description
1 polymer ?
#
loop_
_entity_poly.entity_id
_entity_poly.type
_entity_poly.pdbx_seq_one_letter_code
_entity_poly.pdbx_strand_id
1 'polypeptide(L)'
;MTHIILVGPMGSGKTTLANILVKDYGYRHWVSTTTRPPRYGEVDGVDYRFVNDEEFTASAAYGYLAAIRDYETAQGCWRYGFPIDPIPEGDTVSILDPSGLMEVHHRIPDIFPVYLDVPESVRYYRTLVRGDDMSEIERRFESDRKDFAEFQPYFQEYCKIRIAKDRTPEANAQRIIEGVQAYKTGALKG
;
A
#
# COMPACT_ATOMS: atom_id res chain seq x y z
N MET A 1 3.49 -17.93 -6.26
CA MET A 1 3.08 -16.99 -5.20
C MET A 1 2.76 -15.66 -5.87
N THR A 2 1.98 -14.79 -5.26
CA THR A 2 1.70 -13.45 -5.81
C THR A 2 1.66 -12.43 -4.68
N HIS A 3 2.38 -11.34 -4.87
CA HIS A 3 2.45 -10.25 -3.91
C HIS A 3 1.64 -9.06 -4.43
N ILE A 4 0.39 -8.90 -3.97
CA ILE A 4 -0.48 -7.78 -4.37
C ILE A 4 0.01 -6.51 -3.67
N ILE A 5 0.28 -5.47 -4.46
CA ILE A 5 0.60 -4.14 -3.92
C ILE A 5 -0.53 -3.18 -4.29
N LEU A 6 -1.25 -2.72 -3.27
CA LEU A 6 -2.30 -1.72 -3.42
C LEU A 6 -1.68 -0.32 -3.35
N VAL A 7 -1.84 0.45 -4.40
CA VAL A 7 -1.45 1.86 -4.45
C VAL A 7 -2.67 2.72 -4.78
N GLY A 8 -2.75 3.89 -4.19
CA GLY A 8 -3.87 4.80 -4.40
C GLY A 8 -3.89 5.91 -3.37
N PRO A 9 -4.47 7.06 -3.68
CA PRO A 9 -4.47 8.21 -2.78
C PRO A 9 -5.32 7.99 -1.51
N MET A 10 -5.25 8.91 -0.56
CA MET A 10 -6.04 8.89 0.68
C MET A 10 -7.53 8.71 0.39
N GLY A 11 -8.22 7.89 1.18
CA GLY A 11 -9.67 7.63 1.01
C GLY A 11 -10.02 6.70 -0.15
N SER A 12 -9.04 6.15 -0.90
CA SER A 12 -9.31 5.24 -2.04
C SER A 12 -9.81 3.85 -1.64
N GLY A 13 -9.64 3.43 -0.37
CA GLY A 13 -10.11 2.14 0.14
C GLY A 13 -9.07 1.03 0.20
N LYS A 14 -7.77 1.35 0.14
CA LYS A 14 -6.67 0.36 0.22
C LYS A 14 -6.80 -0.59 1.40
N THR A 15 -6.93 -0.05 2.61
CA THR A 15 -7.03 -0.85 3.83
C THR A 15 -8.26 -1.76 3.82
N THR A 16 -9.40 -1.27 3.35
CA THR A 16 -10.63 -2.08 3.22
C THR A 16 -10.40 -3.27 2.28
N LEU A 17 -9.79 -3.03 1.11
CA LEU A 17 -9.49 -4.09 0.16
C LEU A 17 -8.43 -5.07 0.69
N ALA A 18 -7.38 -4.58 1.34
CA ALA A 18 -6.38 -5.44 1.96
C ALA A 18 -7.02 -6.39 2.99
N ASN A 19 -7.89 -5.86 3.85
CA ASN A 19 -8.59 -6.67 4.86
C ASN A 19 -9.52 -7.72 4.24
N ILE A 20 -10.23 -7.40 3.15
CA ILE A 20 -11.06 -8.37 2.43
C ILE A 20 -10.17 -9.46 1.80
N LEU A 21 -9.07 -9.10 1.16
CA LEU A 21 -8.15 -10.06 0.57
C LEU A 21 -7.57 -11.03 1.62
N VAL A 22 -7.26 -10.51 2.80
CA VAL A 22 -6.78 -11.35 3.91
C VAL A 22 -7.89 -12.25 4.45
N LYS A 23 -9.06 -11.69 4.75
CA LYS A 23 -10.16 -12.40 5.40
C LYS A 23 -10.80 -13.46 4.50
N ASP A 24 -11.08 -13.09 3.24
CA ASP A 24 -11.95 -13.87 2.36
C ASP A 24 -11.18 -14.67 1.30
N TYR A 25 -9.92 -14.32 1.03
CA TYR A 25 -9.10 -14.95 -0.02
C TYR A 25 -7.78 -15.56 0.48
N GLY A 26 -7.52 -15.53 1.80
CA GLY A 26 -6.38 -16.20 2.41
C GLY A 26 -5.03 -15.52 2.19
N TYR A 27 -5.01 -14.27 1.75
CA TYR A 27 -3.79 -13.48 1.70
C TYR A 27 -3.28 -13.16 3.11
N ARG A 28 -2.00 -12.84 3.24
CA ARG A 28 -1.43 -12.33 4.49
C ARG A 28 -1.01 -10.89 4.31
N HIS A 29 -1.15 -10.09 5.36
CA HIS A 29 -0.55 -8.76 5.36
C HIS A 29 0.97 -8.86 5.28
N TRP A 30 1.57 -8.08 4.38
CA TRP A 30 3.01 -7.83 4.33
C TRP A 30 3.21 -6.35 4.60
N VAL A 31 3.43 -6.03 5.86
CA VAL A 31 3.36 -4.66 6.37
C VAL A 31 4.72 -3.98 6.38
N SER A 32 4.71 -2.65 6.26
CA SER A 32 5.90 -1.82 6.41
C SER A 32 6.41 -1.83 7.84
N THR A 33 7.72 -1.64 8.00
CA THR A 33 8.40 -1.44 9.28
C THR A 33 8.47 0.04 9.62
N THR A 34 8.28 0.40 10.88
CA THR A 34 8.36 1.80 11.33
C THR A 34 8.96 1.94 12.71
N THR A 35 9.66 3.07 12.95
CA THR A 35 10.13 3.45 14.28
C THR A 35 9.09 4.25 15.07
N ARG A 36 7.97 4.63 14.43
CA ARG A 36 6.86 5.28 15.11
C ARG A 36 6.24 4.33 16.14
N PRO A 37 6.00 4.77 17.38
CA PRO A 37 5.24 3.96 18.33
C PRO A 37 3.82 3.66 17.82
N PRO A 38 3.25 2.48 18.16
CA PRO A 38 1.89 2.13 17.77
C PRO A 38 0.88 3.14 18.31
N ARG A 39 -0.14 3.46 17.50
CA ARG A 39 -1.31 4.23 17.94
C ARG A 39 -2.30 3.33 18.64
N TYR A 40 -3.27 3.95 19.34
CA TYR A 40 -4.34 3.18 19.95
C TYR A 40 -5.07 2.31 18.91
N GLY A 41 -5.14 1.00 19.19
CA GLY A 41 -5.79 0.02 18.31
C GLY A 41 -4.91 -0.56 17.20
N GLU A 42 -3.71 -0.05 16.98
CA GLU A 42 -2.77 -0.67 16.02
C GLU A 42 -2.11 -1.92 16.62
N VAL A 43 -1.93 -2.94 15.78
CA VAL A 43 -1.39 -4.25 16.16
C VAL A 43 -0.09 -4.51 15.38
N ASP A 44 0.96 -4.89 16.12
CA ASP A 44 2.24 -5.26 15.52
C ASP A 44 2.10 -6.46 14.58
N GLY A 45 2.74 -6.36 13.41
CA GLY A 45 2.67 -7.37 12.36
C GLY A 45 1.37 -7.36 11.54
N VAL A 46 0.39 -6.52 11.89
CA VAL A 46 -0.89 -6.36 11.17
C VAL A 46 -0.97 -5.00 10.50
N ASP A 47 -0.78 -3.92 11.26
CA ASP A 47 -0.79 -2.55 10.72
C ASP A 47 0.61 -2.13 10.26
N TYR A 48 1.59 -2.35 11.10
CA TYR A 48 3.02 -2.16 10.86
C TYR A 48 3.82 -3.18 11.66
N ARG A 49 5.10 -3.36 11.31
CA ARG A 49 6.10 -3.90 12.21
C ARG A 49 6.73 -2.72 12.96
N PHE A 50 6.45 -2.61 14.26
CA PHE A 50 6.99 -1.56 15.11
C PHE A 50 8.34 -1.98 15.68
N VAL A 51 9.38 -1.19 15.41
CA VAL A 51 10.76 -1.47 15.83
C VAL A 51 11.39 -0.21 16.44
N ASN A 52 12.48 -0.36 17.16
CA ASN A 52 13.28 0.78 17.60
C ASN A 52 14.24 1.25 16.50
N ASP A 53 14.91 2.39 16.71
CA ASP A 53 15.82 2.98 15.72
C ASP A 53 17.04 2.11 15.43
N GLU A 54 17.54 1.36 16.41
CA GLU A 54 18.69 0.47 16.24
C GLU A 54 18.34 -0.70 15.34
N GLU A 55 17.20 -1.35 15.57
CA GLU A 55 16.67 -2.44 14.74
C GLU A 55 16.37 -1.97 13.32
N PHE A 56 15.78 -0.78 13.19
CA PHE A 56 15.49 -0.20 11.87
C PHE A 56 16.80 0.07 11.10
N THR A 57 17.76 0.70 11.76
CA THR A 57 19.04 1.05 11.16
C THR A 57 19.82 -0.19 10.75
N ALA A 58 19.85 -1.22 11.60
CA ALA A 58 20.47 -2.50 11.26
C ALA A 58 19.79 -3.14 10.03
N SER A 59 18.44 -3.20 10.01
CA SER A 59 17.69 -3.77 8.88
C SER A 59 17.93 -3.01 7.57
N ALA A 60 18.02 -1.67 7.64
CA ALA A 60 18.34 -0.83 6.48
C ALA A 60 19.78 -1.06 5.99
N ALA A 61 20.76 -1.13 6.92
CA ALA A 61 22.17 -1.34 6.58
C ALA A 61 22.44 -2.72 5.95
N TYR A 62 21.70 -3.75 6.37
CA TYR A 62 21.76 -5.09 5.75
C TYR A 62 20.98 -5.17 4.43
N GLY A 63 20.29 -4.12 4.00
CA GLY A 63 19.52 -4.10 2.76
C GLY A 63 18.18 -4.86 2.83
N TYR A 64 17.69 -5.14 4.04
CA TYR A 64 16.41 -5.83 4.26
C TYR A 64 15.20 -4.93 4.04
N LEU A 65 15.40 -3.60 3.97
CA LEU A 65 14.37 -2.62 3.72
C LEU A 65 14.58 -1.89 2.39
N ALA A 66 13.48 -1.56 1.74
CA ALA A 66 13.40 -0.64 0.61
C ALA A 66 12.34 0.44 0.91
N ALA A 67 12.18 1.40 0.01
CA ALA A 67 11.21 2.48 0.16
C ALA A 67 11.32 3.20 1.52
N ILE A 68 12.56 3.44 1.93
CA ILE A 68 12.84 4.09 3.22
C ILE A 68 12.47 5.57 3.12
N ARG A 69 11.70 6.05 4.10
CA ARG A 69 11.24 7.45 4.21
C ARG A 69 11.33 7.90 5.66
N ASP A 70 11.80 9.12 5.84
CA ASP A 70 11.84 9.78 7.13
C ASP A 70 10.80 10.92 7.15
N TYR A 71 9.96 10.93 8.17
CA TYR A 71 8.91 11.93 8.35
C TYR A 71 9.14 12.71 9.62
N GLU A 72 9.44 14.00 9.46
CA GLU A 72 9.50 14.92 10.59
C GLU A 72 8.09 15.32 11.03
N THR A 73 7.81 15.18 12.31
CA THR A 73 6.54 15.54 12.93
C THR A 73 6.79 16.33 14.20
N ALA A 74 5.75 16.97 14.73
CA ALA A 74 5.83 17.66 16.02
C ALA A 74 6.21 16.73 17.19
N GLN A 75 6.10 15.40 17.02
CA GLN A 75 6.39 14.40 18.05
C GLN A 75 7.75 13.71 17.84
N GLY A 76 8.45 14.01 16.75
CA GLY A 76 9.73 13.42 16.40
C GLY A 76 9.85 13.06 14.93
N CYS A 77 11.02 12.53 14.57
CA CYS A 77 11.26 11.98 13.25
C CYS A 77 10.93 10.48 13.26
N TRP A 78 10.02 10.06 12.39
CA TRP A 78 9.61 8.65 12.26
C TRP A 78 10.06 8.08 10.93
N ARG A 79 10.68 6.92 11.01
CA ARG A 79 11.21 6.20 9.84
C ARG A 79 10.22 5.12 9.41
N TYR A 80 10.08 4.95 8.11
CA TYR A 80 9.29 3.89 7.49
C TYR A 80 10.12 3.19 6.43
N GLY A 81 9.98 1.87 6.31
CA GLY A 81 10.64 1.08 5.29
C GLY A 81 9.83 -0.16 4.97
N PHE A 82 9.87 -0.58 3.72
CA PHE A 82 9.19 -1.80 3.30
C PHE A 82 10.17 -2.97 3.32
N PRO A 83 9.86 -4.08 4.03
CA PRO A 83 10.75 -5.23 4.11
C PRO A 83 10.76 -5.95 2.75
N ILE A 84 11.95 -6.24 2.25
CA ILE A 84 12.17 -6.92 0.97
C ILE A 84 12.99 -8.20 1.11
N ASP A 85 13.51 -8.47 2.30
CA ASP A 85 14.25 -9.68 2.62
C ASP A 85 14.07 -10.02 4.12
N PRO A 86 13.66 -11.23 4.46
CA PRO A 86 13.19 -12.28 3.55
C PRO A 86 11.82 -11.95 2.94
N ILE A 87 11.63 -12.33 1.67
CA ILE A 87 10.32 -12.25 1.01
C ILE A 87 9.40 -13.30 1.67
N PRO A 88 8.19 -12.93 2.13
CA PRO A 88 7.28 -13.87 2.76
C PRO A 88 6.87 -15.01 1.82
N GLU A 89 6.79 -16.21 2.35
CA GLU A 89 6.20 -17.34 1.63
C GLU A 89 4.68 -17.17 1.49
N GLY A 90 4.11 -17.61 0.37
CA GLY A 90 2.68 -17.57 0.07
C GLY A 90 2.20 -16.23 -0.51
N ASP A 91 0.89 -16.13 -0.70
CA ASP A 91 0.27 -14.95 -1.29
C ASP A 91 0.11 -13.83 -0.25
N THR A 92 0.54 -12.61 -0.58
CA THR A 92 0.51 -11.46 0.34
C THR A 92 -0.13 -10.23 -0.27
N VAL A 93 -0.59 -9.32 0.59
CA VAL A 93 -1.07 -8.00 0.20
C VAL A 93 -0.38 -6.92 1.01
N SER A 94 0.05 -5.86 0.33
CA SER A 94 0.70 -4.69 0.91
C SER A 94 0.08 -3.39 0.42
N ILE A 95 0.34 -2.32 1.14
CA ILE A 95 -0.05 -0.96 0.76
C ILE A 95 1.24 -0.14 0.67
N LEU A 96 1.49 0.46 -0.49
CA LEU A 96 2.61 1.37 -0.70
C LEU A 96 2.15 2.70 -1.28
N ASP A 97 2.98 3.71 -1.12
CA ASP A 97 2.88 4.95 -1.89
C ASP A 97 3.44 4.75 -3.32
N PRO A 98 3.23 5.71 -4.24
CA PRO A 98 3.69 5.58 -5.62
C PRO A 98 5.20 5.34 -5.75
N SER A 99 6.00 6.12 -5.04
CA SER A 99 7.47 6.03 -5.09
C SER A 99 7.96 4.71 -4.48
N GLY A 100 7.32 4.25 -3.41
CA GLY A 100 7.60 2.95 -2.79
C GLY A 100 7.31 1.78 -3.73
N LEU A 101 6.17 1.82 -4.44
CA LEU A 101 5.88 0.80 -5.46
C LEU A 101 6.95 0.77 -6.55
N MET A 102 7.34 1.92 -7.09
CA MET A 102 8.35 2.00 -8.13
C MET A 102 9.70 1.43 -7.66
N GLU A 103 10.08 1.74 -6.42
CA GLU A 103 11.35 1.29 -5.84
C GLU A 103 11.40 -0.24 -5.63
N VAL A 104 10.29 -0.86 -5.24
CA VAL A 104 10.24 -2.30 -4.97
C VAL A 104 9.89 -3.14 -6.19
N HIS A 105 9.30 -2.56 -7.23
CA HIS A 105 8.76 -3.27 -8.39
C HIS A 105 9.79 -4.20 -9.06
N HIS A 106 11.04 -3.75 -9.18
CA HIS A 106 12.12 -4.54 -9.81
C HIS A 106 12.91 -5.41 -8.81
N ARG A 107 12.59 -5.32 -7.52
CA ARG A 107 13.32 -6.02 -6.45
C ARG A 107 12.58 -7.23 -5.91
N ILE A 108 11.25 -7.28 -6.11
CA ILE A 108 10.38 -8.33 -5.60
C ILE A 108 9.80 -9.09 -6.79
N PRO A 109 10.03 -10.41 -6.90
CA PRO A 109 9.41 -11.24 -7.93
C PRO A 109 7.91 -11.39 -7.69
N ASP A 110 7.17 -11.71 -8.75
CA ASP A 110 5.72 -12.00 -8.70
C ASP A 110 4.86 -10.89 -8.08
N ILE A 111 5.34 -9.65 -8.15
CA ILE A 111 4.57 -8.47 -7.70
C ILE A 111 3.38 -8.22 -8.64
N PHE A 112 2.22 -7.93 -8.04
CA PHE A 112 0.99 -7.63 -8.76
C PHE A 112 0.45 -6.26 -8.33
N PRO A 113 0.89 -5.16 -8.99
CA PRO A 113 0.47 -3.81 -8.65
C PRO A 113 -0.98 -3.55 -9.04
N VAL A 114 -1.75 -2.97 -8.13
CA VAL A 114 -3.15 -2.58 -8.30
C VAL A 114 -3.31 -1.10 -7.97
N TYR A 115 -3.73 -0.29 -8.93
CA TYR A 115 -3.99 1.13 -8.72
C TYR A 115 -5.46 1.40 -8.41
N LEU A 116 -5.72 2.03 -7.27
CA LEU A 116 -7.06 2.46 -6.86
C LEU A 116 -7.31 3.89 -7.33
N ASP A 117 -7.89 4.02 -8.51
CA ASP A 117 -8.19 5.27 -9.19
C ASP A 117 -9.59 5.79 -8.83
N VAL A 118 -9.78 6.11 -7.57
CA VAL A 118 -11.06 6.60 -7.05
C VAL A 118 -11.13 8.14 -7.17
N PRO A 119 -12.20 8.71 -7.75
CA PRO A 119 -12.37 10.15 -7.88
C PRO A 119 -12.20 10.90 -6.55
N GLU A 120 -11.56 12.07 -6.61
CA GLU A 120 -11.24 12.86 -5.42
C GLU A 120 -12.48 13.20 -4.58
N SER A 121 -13.59 13.57 -5.20
CA SER A 121 -14.84 13.89 -4.50
C SER A 121 -15.36 12.74 -3.65
N VAL A 122 -15.19 11.49 -4.13
CA VAL A 122 -15.60 10.29 -3.39
C VAL A 122 -14.66 10.01 -2.23
N ARG A 123 -13.36 10.17 -2.45
CA ARG A 123 -12.34 9.98 -1.43
C ARG A 123 -12.49 11.01 -0.31
N TYR A 124 -12.72 12.26 -0.69
CA TYR A 124 -12.97 13.36 0.24
C TYR A 124 -14.20 13.10 1.11
N TYR A 125 -15.32 12.69 0.50
CA TYR A 125 -16.53 12.32 1.25
C TYR A 125 -16.27 11.19 2.25
N ARG A 126 -15.52 10.16 1.85
CA ARG A 126 -15.18 9.03 2.74
C ARG A 126 -14.34 9.45 3.94
N THR A 127 -13.39 10.38 3.77
CA THR A 127 -12.58 10.89 4.88
C THR A 127 -13.38 11.73 5.85
N LEU A 128 -14.33 12.54 5.35
CA LEU A 128 -15.27 13.29 6.20
C LEU A 128 -16.17 12.37 7.02
N VAL A 129 -16.75 11.34 6.40
CA VAL A 129 -17.62 10.37 7.11
C VAL A 129 -16.86 9.59 8.16
N ARG A 130 -15.56 9.33 7.94
CA ARG A 130 -14.69 8.67 8.91
C ARG A 130 -14.33 9.56 10.10
N GLY A 131 -14.51 10.88 10.00
CA GLY A 131 -14.22 11.84 11.05
C GLY A 131 -12.76 12.24 11.14
N ASP A 132 -12.02 12.18 10.03
CA ASP A 132 -10.62 12.62 9.96
C ASP A 132 -10.53 14.14 10.19
N ASP A 133 -9.42 14.61 10.74
CA ASP A 133 -9.17 16.04 10.92
C ASP A 133 -9.09 16.79 9.59
N MET A 134 -9.80 17.90 9.48
CA MET A 134 -9.92 18.67 8.22
C MET A 134 -8.58 19.19 7.70
N SER A 135 -7.73 19.69 8.59
CA SER A 135 -6.41 20.23 8.18
C SER A 135 -5.50 19.12 7.65
N GLU A 136 -5.58 17.95 8.25
CA GLU A 136 -4.82 16.77 7.78
C GLU A 136 -5.39 16.23 6.45
N ILE A 137 -6.73 16.26 6.27
CA ILE A 137 -7.35 15.90 4.98
C ILE A 137 -6.80 16.80 3.87
N GLU A 138 -6.89 18.11 4.05
CA GLU A 138 -6.45 19.08 3.03
C GLU A 138 -4.97 18.91 2.69
N ARG A 139 -4.11 18.82 3.70
CA ARG A 139 -2.68 18.61 3.54
C ARG A 139 -2.37 17.35 2.74
N ARG A 140 -3.01 16.23 3.07
CA ARG A 140 -2.79 14.95 2.39
C ARG A 140 -3.35 14.94 0.99
N PHE A 141 -4.51 15.54 0.75
CA PHE A 141 -5.08 15.63 -0.59
C PHE A 141 -4.20 16.47 -1.52
N GLU A 142 -3.57 17.54 -1.01
CA GLU A 142 -2.62 18.33 -1.78
C GLU A 142 -1.35 17.54 -2.12
N SER A 143 -0.79 16.81 -1.14
CA SER A 143 0.35 15.92 -1.38
C SER A 143 0.00 14.84 -2.40
N ASP A 144 -1.12 14.14 -2.22
CA ASP A 144 -1.59 13.10 -3.13
C ASP A 144 -1.76 13.61 -4.58
N ARG A 145 -2.29 14.84 -4.79
CA ARG A 145 -2.43 15.40 -6.14
C ARG A 145 -1.09 15.50 -6.85
N LYS A 146 -0.04 15.91 -6.14
CA LYS A 146 1.31 16.04 -6.69
C LYS A 146 1.90 14.65 -6.96
N ASP A 147 1.92 13.81 -5.94
CA ASP A 147 2.54 12.48 -6.00
C ASP A 147 1.87 11.60 -7.07
N PHE A 148 0.54 11.53 -7.08
CA PHE A 148 -0.19 10.70 -8.03
C PHE A 148 -0.21 11.25 -9.46
N ALA A 149 -0.09 12.57 -9.67
CA ALA A 149 0.05 13.15 -11.00
C ALA A 149 1.40 12.78 -11.63
N GLU A 150 2.49 12.85 -10.85
CA GLU A 150 3.83 12.50 -11.29
C GLU A 150 3.93 11.04 -11.74
N PHE A 151 3.30 10.12 -11.01
CA PHE A 151 3.38 8.69 -11.25
C PHE A 151 2.32 8.12 -12.21
N GLN A 152 1.43 8.95 -12.79
CA GLN A 152 0.39 8.47 -13.72
C GLN A 152 0.93 7.62 -14.90
N PRO A 153 2.02 8.02 -15.59
CA PRO A 153 2.58 7.18 -16.66
C PRO A 153 3.01 5.80 -16.17
N TYR A 154 3.64 5.74 -15.00
CA TYR A 154 4.07 4.50 -14.37
C TYR A 154 2.87 3.58 -14.06
N PHE A 155 1.78 4.11 -13.52
CA PHE A 155 0.58 3.31 -13.24
C PHE A 155 -0.07 2.75 -14.49
N GLN A 156 -0.04 3.48 -15.60
CA GLN A 156 -0.56 3.02 -16.89
C GLN A 156 0.25 1.86 -17.46
N GLU A 157 1.56 1.89 -17.24
CA GLU A 157 2.48 0.89 -17.79
C GLU A 157 2.55 -0.36 -16.89
N TYR A 158 2.65 -0.20 -15.58
CA TYR A 158 3.00 -1.27 -14.66
C TYR A 158 1.86 -1.80 -13.80
N CYS A 159 0.79 -1.03 -13.55
CA CYS A 159 -0.33 -1.56 -12.78
C CYS A 159 -1.17 -2.52 -13.60
N LYS A 160 -1.29 -3.75 -13.10
CA LYS A 160 -2.04 -4.82 -13.77
C LYS A 160 -3.55 -4.60 -13.73
N ILE A 161 -4.03 -3.92 -12.70
CA ILE A 161 -5.45 -3.60 -12.54
C ILE A 161 -5.58 -2.15 -12.07
N ARG A 162 -6.58 -1.46 -12.66
CA ARG A 162 -7.07 -0.16 -12.22
C ARG A 162 -8.49 -0.32 -11.67
N ILE A 163 -8.70 0.05 -10.42
CA ILE A 163 -9.98 -0.03 -9.72
C ILE A 163 -10.60 1.36 -9.65
N ALA A 164 -11.71 1.55 -10.35
CA ALA A 164 -12.53 2.75 -10.28
C ALA A 164 -13.67 2.59 -9.26
N LYS A 165 -14.43 3.66 -9.04
CA LYS A 165 -15.43 3.82 -7.97
C LYS A 165 -16.67 2.92 -8.02
N ASP A 166 -17.04 2.42 -9.14
CA ASP A 166 -18.38 1.95 -9.50
C ASP A 166 -18.79 0.58 -8.92
N ARG A 167 -17.99 0.00 -8.00
CA ARG A 167 -18.22 -1.32 -7.41
C ARG A 167 -18.13 -1.31 -5.89
N THR A 168 -18.75 -2.32 -5.27
CA THR A 168 -18.56 -2.56 -3.84
C THR A 168 -17.11 -3.00 -3.54
N PRO A 169 -16.62 -2.86 -2.31
CA PRO A 169 -15.29 -3.34 -1.94
C PRO A 169 -15.10 -4.83 -2.25
N GLU A 170 -16.12 -5.67 -2.02
CA GLU A 170 -16.10 -7.10 -2.29
C GLU A 170 -15.99 -7.39 -3.80
N ALA A 171 -16.76 -6.68 -4.62
CA ALA A 171 -16.68 -6.82 -6.08
C ALA A 171 -15.33 -6.34 -6.65
N ASN A 172 -14.71 -5.34 -6.01
CA ASN A 172 -13.36 -4.91 -6.35
C ASN A 172 -12.30 -5.94 -5.93
N ALA A 173 -12.44 -6.55 -4.75
CA ALA A 173 -11.57 -7.64 -4.32
C ALA A 173 -11.67 -8.84 -5.26
N GLN A 174 -12.88 -9.25 -5.61
CA GLN A 174 -13.11 -10.33 -6.60
C GLN A 174 -12.42 -10.04 -7.94
N ARG A 175 -12.52 -8.81 -8.45
CA ARG A 175 -11.85 -8.40 -9.70
C ARG A 175 -10.31 -8.49 -9.59
N ILE A 176 -9.75 -8.15 -8.44
CA ILE A 176 -8.31 -8.29 -8.20
C ILE A 176 -7.92 -9.77 -8.29
N ILE A 177 -8.67 -10.66 -7.65
CA ILE A 177 -8.40 -12.10 -7.68
C ILE A 177 -8.50 -12.69 -9.08
N GLU A 178 -9.53 -12.31 -9.83
CA GLU A 178 -9.68 -12.71 -11.25
C GLU A 178 -8.48 -12.25 -12.09
N GLY A 179 -8.02 -11.01 -11.85
CA GLY A 179 -6.82 -10.49 -12.50
C GLY A 179 -5.54 -11.23 -12.13
N VAL A 180 -5.36 -11.58 -10.84
CA VAL A 180 -4.23 -12.42 -10.40
C VAL A 180 -4.27 -13.79 -11.07
N GLN A 181 -5.44 -14.42 -11.18
CA GLN A 181 -5.59 -15.70 -11.87
C GLN A 181 -5.26 -15.59 -13.36
N ALA A 182 -5.74 -14.55 -14.03
CA ALA A 182 -5.44 -14.28 -15.43
C ALA A 182 -3.94 -14.01 -15.65
N TYR A 183 -3.29 -13.33 -14.73
CA TYR A 183 -1.84 -13.11 -14.75
C TYR A 183 -1.07 -14.42 -14.59
N LYS A 184 -1.40 -15.24 -13.59
CA LYS A 184 -0.77 -16.56 -13.36
C LYS A 184 -0.93 -17.53 -14.57
N THR A 185 -2.01 -17.42 -15.33
CA THR A 185 -2.26 -18.25 -16.52
C THR A 185 -1.73 -17.64 -17.82
N GLY A 186 -1.11 -16.45 -17.77
CA GLY A 186 -0.61 -15.74 -18.95
C GLY A 186 -1.70 -15.09 -19.81
N ALA A 187 -2.96 -15.12 -19.39
CA ALA A 187 -4.05 -14.45 -20.07
C ALA A 187 -4.00 -12.91 -19.91
N LEU A 188 -3.40 -12.42 -18.85
CA LEU A 188 -3.07 -11.01 -18.64
C LEU A 188 -1.55 -10.87 -18.88
N LYS A 189 -1.16 -10.14 -19.94
CA LYS A 189 0.26 -9.85 -20.19
C LYS A 189 0.77 -8.83 -19.18
N GLY A 190 2.02 -9.00 -18.79
CA GLY A 190 2.74 -8.10 -17.92
C GLY A 190 3.02 -6.75 -18.53
#